data_63cea41422df58f96a4af1c50273dcc2
#
_entry.id   63cea41422df58f96a4af1c50273dcc2
#
_cell.length_a   1.000
_cell.length_b   1.000
_cell.length_c   1.000
_cell.angle_alpha   90.00
_cell.angle_beta   90.00
_cell.angle_gamma   90.00
#
_symmetry.space_group_name_H-M   'P 1'
#
loop_
_entity.id
_entity.type
_entity.pdbx_description
1 polymer ?
#
loop_
_entity_poly.entity_id
_entity_poly.type
_entity_poly.pdbx_seq_one_letter_code
_entity_poly.pdbx_strand_id
1 'polypeptide(L)'
;MVNIQLTGAQMVLKAFEDQQVDTIFGYPGGAVLPIYDELAKDKESNKPIRHFLVRHEQGAAHAAEGYARSSGKVGVLLVTSGPGVTNAVTGLTDAMMDSIPLVCISGQVPTHLIGTDAFQECDAVGITRPCTKHNWLVKD
;
A
#
# COMPACT_ATOMS: atom_id res chain seq x y z
N MET A 1 28.34 12.12 -6.35
CA MET A 1 27.00 11.60 -6.01
C MET A 1 27.21 10.55 -4.93
N VAL A 2 26.63 10.72 -3.75
CA VAL A 2 26.68 9.72 -2.68
C VAL A 2 25.77 8.57 -3.10
N ASN A 3 26.33 7.38 -3.24
CA ASN A 3 25.56 6.18 -3.57
C ASN A 3 24.85 5.72 -2.28
N ILE A 4 23.59 6.10 -2.09
CA ILE A 4 22.80 5.71 -0.92
C ILE A 4 22.18 4.35 -1.25
N GLN A 5 22.58 3.30 -0.52
CA GLN A 5 21.90 2.01 -0.57
C GLN A 5 20.70 2.04 0.38
N LEU A 6 19.50 1.78 -0.16
CA LEU A 6 18.26 1.68 0.59
C LEU A 6 17.69 0.27 0.48
N THR A 7 17.06 -0.22 1.54
CA THR A 7 16.21 -1.40 1.45
C THR A 7 14.92 -1.07 0.69
N GLY A 8 14.22 -2.09 0.17
CA GLY A 8 12.92 -1.86 -0.49
C GLY A 8 11.91 -1.13 0.40
N ALA A 9 11.88 -1.42 1.70
CA ALA A 9 11.03 -0.73 2.65
C ALA A 9 11.40 0.76 2.78
N GLN A 10 12.69 1.08 2.86
CA GLN A 10 13.17 2.46 2.88
C GLN A 10 12.89 3.20 1.58
N MET A 11 12.93 2.51 0.44
CA MET A 11 12.55 3.08 -0.86
C MET A 11 11.06 3.46 -0.88
N VAL A 12 10.19 2.64 -0.29
CA VAL A 12 8.76 2.96 -0.17
C VAL A 12 8.55 4.23 0.66
N LEU A 13 9.21 4.33 1.83
CA LEU A 13 9.11 5.53 2.67
C LEU A 13 9.68 6.76 1.95
N LYS A 14 10.81 6.60 1.27
CA LYS A 14 11.41 7.67 0.46
C LYS A 14 10.48 8.13 -0.66
N ALA A 15 9.81 7.19 -1.33
CA ALA A 15 8.81 7.53 -2.35
C ALA A 15 7.62 8.29 -1.74
N PHE A 16 7.15 7.92 -0.55
CA PHE A 16 6.12 8.67 0.15
C PHE A 16 6.56 10.09 0.46
N GLU A 17 7.78 10.28 0.96
CA GLU A 17 8.36 11.60 1.21
C GLU A 17 8.44 12.44 -0.08
N ASP A 18 9.01 11.89 -1.14
CA ASP A 18 9.19 12.57 -2.43
C ASP A 18 7.85 12.97 -3.08
N GLN A 19 6.80 12.17 -2.88
CA GLN A 19 5.45 12.43 -3.35
C GLN A 19 4.59 13.20 -2.33
N GLN A 20 5.19 13.66 -1.22
CA GLN A 20 4.52 14.43 -0.17
C GLN A 20 3.30 13.71 0.44
N VAL A 21 3.36 12.39 0.53
CA VAL A 21 2.35 11.58 1.22
C VAL A 21 2.46 11.84 2.72
N ASP A 22 1.45 12.42 3.32
CA ASP A 22 1.40 12.74 4.74
C ASP A 22 0.48 11.82 5.56
N THR A 23 -0.30 11.00 4.88
CA THR A 23 -1.34 10.16 5.52
C THR A 23 -1.48 8.86 4.75
N ILE A 24 -1.46 7.74 5.47
CA ILE A 24 -1.73 6.41 4.95
C ILE A 24 -2.73 5.68 5.82
N PHE A 25 -3.50 4.79 5.22
CA PHE A 25 -4.46 3.92 5.90
C PHE A 25 -4.02 2.48 5.70
N GLY A 26 -4.08 1.64 6.72
CA GLY A 26 -3.61 0.28 6.52
C GLY A 26 -3.86 -0.68 7.65
N TYR A 27 -3.59 -1.94 7.36
CA TYR A 27 -3.64 -3.03 8.31
C TYR A 27 -2.37 -3.90 8.16
N PRO A 28 -1.58 -4.07 9.22
CA PRO A 28 -0.33 -4.82 9.16
C PRO A 28 -0.56 -6.31 8.92
N GLY A 29 0.40 -6.92 8.24
CA GLY A 29 0.50 -8.36 8.06
C GLY A 29 1.92 -8.73 7.64
N GLY A 30 2.26 -10.01 7.68
CA GLY A 30 3.63 -10.51 7.57
C GLY A 30 4.43 -9.92 6.41
N ALA A 31 3.82 -9.81 5.24
CA ALA A 31 4.52 -9.37 4.02
C ALA A 31 4.86 -7.86 3.99
N VAL A 32 4.32 -7.06 4.90
CA VAL A 32 4.57 -5.59 4.95
C VAL A 32 5.21 -5.13 6.25
N LEU A 33 5.54 -6.05 7.16
CA LEU A 33 6.21 -5.70 8.43
C LEU A 33 7.46 -4.86 8.24
N PRO A 34 8.36 -5.12 7.26
CA PRO A 34 9.53 -4.26 7.04
C PRO A 34 9.16 -2.80 6.74
N ILE A 35 8.04 -2.55 6.04
CA ILE A 35 7.56 -1.18 5.78
C ILE A 35 7.03 -0.56 7.07
N TYR A 36 6.29 -1.33 7.88
CA TYR A 36 5.80 -0.87 9.18
C TYR A 36 6.94 -0.56 10.16
N ASP A 37 8.03 -1.32 10.12
CA ASP A 37 9.23 -1.03 10.92
C ASP A 37 9.86 0.32 10.53
N GLU A 38 9.94 0.62 9.25
CA GLU A 38 10.42 1.93 8.78
C GLU A 38 9.43 3.06 9.14
N LEU A 39 8.12 2.84 9.02
CA LEU A 39 7.10 3.79 9.47
C LEU A 39 7.17 4.08 10.98
N ALA A 40 7.55 3.07 11.78
CA ALA A 40 7.74 3.27 13.22
C ALA A 40 8.94 4.19 13.51
N LYS A 41 10.03 4.08 12.74
CA LYS A 41 11.20 4.97 12.81
C LYS A 41 10.88 6.38 12.31
N ASP A 42 10.04 6.49 11.28
CA ASP A 42 9.62 7.79 10.72
C ASP A 42 8.88 8.67 11.73
N LYS A 43 8.28 8.10 12.78
CA LYS A 43 7.64 8.87 13.86
C LYS A 43 8.58 9.85 14.56
N GLU A 44 9.88 9.64 14.48
CA GLU A 44 10.91 10.52 15.04
C GLU A 44 11.34 11.62 14.05
N SER A 45 10.80 11.60 12.82
CA SER A 45 11.09 12.61 11.81
C SER A 45 10.39 13.94 12.11
N ASN A 46 10.86 15.02 11.47
CA ASN A 46 10.24 16.35 11.61
C ASN A 46 8.84 16.45 10.97
N LYS A 47 8.49 15.50 10.11
CA LYS A 47 7.19 15.44 9.42
C LYS A 47 6.76 13.97 9.25
N PRO A 48 6.38 13.31 10.36
CA PRO A 48 6.05 11.89 10.30
C PRO A 48 4.78 11.65 9.47
N ILE A 49 4.79 10.57 8.72
CA ILE A 49 3.61 10.08 8.02
C ILE A 49 2.57 9.62 9.05
N ARG A 50 1.38 10.15 8.97
CA ARG A 50 0.26 9.73 9.83
C ARG A 50 -0.28 8.40 9.33
N HIS A 51 -0.15 7.37 10.12
CA HIS A 51 -0.73 6.07 9.85
C HIS A 51 -2.02 5.87 10.64
N PHE A 52 -3.12 5.60 9.93
CA PHE A 52 -4.40 5.22 10.50
C PHE A 52 -4.59 3.71 10.43
N LEU A 53 -4.48 3.05 11.58
CA LEU A 53 -4.73 1.64 11.70
C LEU A 53 -6.23 1.36 11.59
N VAL A 54 -6.59 0.56 10.61
CA VAL A 54 -7.96 0.07 10.44
C VAL A 54 -8.14 -1.32 11.06
N ARG A 55 -9.34 -1.85 11.04
CA ARG A 55 -9.64 -3.22 11.50
C ARG A 55 -10.01 -4.17 10.36
N HIS A 56 -10.08 -3.64 9.13
CA HIS A 56 -10.34 -4.38 7.91
C HIS A 56 -9.85 -3.57 6.71
N GLU A 57 -9.24 -4.20 5.73
CA GLU A 57 -8.59 -3.52 4.59
C GLU A 57 -9.59 -2.79 3.68
N GLN A 58 -10.81 -3.28 3.57
CA GLN A 58 -11.89 -2.54 2.90
C GLN A 58 -12.10 -1.17 3.55
N GLY A 59 -12.06 -1.11 4.89
CA GLY A 59 -12.12 0.15 5.62
C GLY A 59 -10.94 1.06 5.32
N ALA A 60 -9.73 0.52 5.11
CA ALA A 60 -8.58 1.30 4.68
C ALA A 60 -8.79 1.92 3.30
N ALA A 61 -9.31 1.14 2.35
CA ALA A 61 -9.56 1.61 0.98
C ALA A 61 -10.60 2.73 0.97
N HIS A 62 -11.75 2.56 1.65
CA HIS A 62 -12.77 3.61 1.73
C HIS A 62 -12.31 4.83 2.53
N ALA A 63 -11.48 4.67 3.57
CA ALA A 63 -10.92 5.80 4.30
C ALA A 63 -9.94 6.60 3.42
N ALA A 64 -9.07 5.91 2.66
CA ALA A 64 -8.16 6.54 1.71
C ALA A 64 -8.93 7.26 0.58
N GLU A 65 -10.02 6.67 0.10
CA GLU A 65 -10.91 7.29 -0.87
C GLU A 65 -11.57 8.55 -0.32
N GLY A 66 -12.16 8.46 0.90
CA GLY A 66 -12.76 9.62 1.58
C GLY A 66 -11.73 10.74 1.84
N TYR A 67 -10.49 10.37 2.17
CA TYR A 67 -9.39 11.32 2.30
C TYR A 67 -9.10 12.01 0.95
N ALA A 68 -9.02 11.25 -0.13
CA ALA A 68 -8.77 11.82 -1.46
C ALA A 68 -9.89 12.78 -1.89
N ARG A 69 -11.14 12.40 -1.70
CA ARG A 69 -12.31 13.23 -2.00
C ARG A 69 -12.32 14.55 -1.21
N SER A 70 -11.97 14.50 0.07
CA SER A 70 -12.06 15.67 0.96
C SER A 70 -10.86 16.59 0.91
N SER A 71 -9.66 16.04 0.66
CA SER A 71 -8.41 16.81 0.68
C SER A 71 -7.91 17.24 -0.68
N GLY A 72 -8.39 16.61 -1.77
CA GLY A 72 -7.85 16.77 -3.12
C GLY A 72 -6.48 16.12 -3.34
N LYS A 73 -5.99 15.35 -2.37
CA LYS A 73 -4.73 14.60 -2.45
C LYS A 73 -4.98 13.16 -2.89
N VAL A 74 -3.92 12.45 -3.25
CA VAL A 74 -4.00 11.01 -3.50
C VAL A 74 -4.16 10.27 -2.18
N GLY A 75 -5.15 9.38 -2.09
CA GLY A 75 -5.30 8.47 -0.96
C GLY A 75 -4.31 7.30 -1.07
N VAL A 76 -3.69 6.93 0.04
CA VAL A 76 -2.73 5.82 0.07
C VAL A 76 -3.14 4.78 1.09
N LEU A 77 -3.17 3.52 0.67
CA LEU A 77 -3.38 2.40 1.59
C LEU A 77 -2.25 1.38 1.52
N LEU A 78 -1.93 0.79 2.67
CA LEU A 78 -0.89 -0.22 2.83
C LEU A 78 -1.53 -1.48 3.43
N VAL A 79 -1.49 -2.58 2.67
CA VAL A 79 -2.13 -3.85 3.03
C VAL A 79 -1.16 -5.01 2.83
N THR A 80 -1.40 -6.13 3.52
CA THR A 80 -0.57 -7.33 3.35
C THR A 80 -0.89 -8.07 2.05
N SER A 81 -0.15 -9.14 1.77
CA SER A 81 -0.39 -10.05 0.65
C SER A 81 -1.73 -10.77 0.74
N GLY A 82 -2.13 -11.44 -0.32
CA GLY A 82 -3.30 -12.33 -0.35
C GLY A 82 -4.57 -11.68 0.20
N PRO A 83 -5.02 -12.08 1.41
CA PRO A 83 -6.25 -11.56 2.01
C PRO A 83 -6.24 -10.04 2.19
N GLY A 84 -5.08 -9.42 2.39
CA GLY A 84 -4.99 -7.96 2.52
C GLY A 84 -5.42 -7.23 1.26
N VAL A 85 -4.89 -7.60 0.11
CA VAL A 85 -5.26 -6.98 -1.16
C VAL A 85 -6.67 -7.38 -1.60
N THR A 86 -7.08 -8.63 -1.41
CA THR A 86 -8.43 -9.08 -1.82
C THR A 86 -9.53 -8.40 -1.00
N ASN A 87 -9.30 -8.14 0.28
CA ASN A 87 -10.21 -7.37 1.12
C ASN A 87 -10.31 -5.88 0.70
N ALA A 88 -9.32 -5.33 0.04
CA ALA A 88 -9.33 -3.95 -0.43
C ALA A 88 -10.08 -3.76 -1.76
N VAL A 89 -10.38 -4.83 -2.51
CA VAL A 89 -10.92 -4.78 -3.87
C VAL A 89 -12.21 -3.96 -3.97
N THR A 90 -13.12 -4.07 -3.01
CA THR A 90 -14.36 -3.29 -3.01
C THR A 90 -14.07 -1.79 -3.08
N GLY A 91 -13.22 -1.27 -2.19
CA GLY A 91 -12.88 0.16 -2.18
C GLY A 91 -12.04 0.58 -3.38
N LEU A 92 -11.16 -0.29 -3.90
CA LEU A 92 -10.43 -0.02 -5.14
C LEU A 92 -11.39 0.11 -6.34
N THR A 93 -12.41 -0.77 -6.41
CA THR A 93 -13.42 -0.73 -7.46
C THR A 93 -14.25 0.54 -7.37
N ASP A 94 -14.69 0.91 -6.17
CA ASP A 94 -15.46 2.12 -5.91
C ASP A 94 -14.71 3.37 -6.36
N ALA A 95 -13.46 3.50 -5.91
CA ALA A 95 -12.59 4.60 -6.31
C ALA A 95 -12.33 4.65 -7.82
N MET A 96 -12.20 3.48 -8.48
CA MET A 96 -12.01 3.42 -9.94
C MET A 96 -13.26 3.90 -10.67
N MET A 97 -14.44 3.49 -10.24
CA MET A 97 -15.72 3.90 -10.87
C MET A 97 -15.94 5.41 -10.73
N ASP A 98 -15.59 5.98 -9.61
CA ASP A 98 -15.77 7.41 -9.34
C ASP A 98 -14.56 8.27 -9.73
N SER A 99 -13.53 7.68 -10.34
CA SER A 99 -12.29 8.35 -10.76
C SER A 99 -11.56 9.04 -9.60
N ILE A 100 -11.56 8.43 -8.42
CA ILE A 100 -10.87 8.92 -7.23
C ILE A 100 -9.41 8.41 -7.21
N PRO A 101 -8.42 9.30 -7.05
CA PRO A 101 -7.03 8.90 -7.09
C PRO A 101 -6.63 8.13 -5.81
N LEU A 102 -6.32 6.85 -5.98
CA LEU A 102 -5.85 5.95 -4.94
C LEU A 102 -4.57 5.24 -5.34
N VAL A 103 -3.68 5.04 -4.37
CA VAL A 103 -2.52 4.15 -4.48
C VAL A 103 -2.64 3.07 -3.41
N CYS A 104 -2.67 1.81 -3.86
CA CYS A 104 -2.63 0.65 -2.97
C CYS A 104 -1.25 0.02 -3.03
N ILE A 105 -0.55 -0.02 -1.90
CA ILE A 105 0.68 -0.78 -1.72
C ILE A 105 0.31 -2.08 -1.02
N SER A 106 0.46 -3.18 -1.76
CA SER A 106 0.20 -4.51 -1.25
C SER A 106 1.51 -5.27 -1.03
N GLY A 107 1.60 -5.97 0.08
CA GLY A 107 2.64 -6.98 0.26
C GLY A 107 2.51 -8.10 -0.78
N GLN A 108 3.59 -8.84 -0.98
CA GLN A 108 3.62 -10.07 -1.75
C GLN A 108 4.50 -11.09 -1.03
N VAL A 109 4.31 -12.37 -1.32
CA VAL A 109 5.21 -13.42 -0.87
C VAL A 109 6.60 -13.23 -1.46
N PRO A 110 7.66 -13.79 -0.86
CA PRO A 110 9.01 -13.75 -1.43
C PRO A 110 9.03 -14.14 -2.90
N THR A 111 9.87 -13.47 -3.71
CA THR A 111 9.88 -13.59 -5.18
C THR A 111 9.95 -15.04 -5.66
N HIS A 112 10.73 -15.90 -4.97
CA HIS A 112 10.88 -17.32 -5.33
C HIS A 112 9.65 -18.19 -5.00
N LEU A 113 8.69 -17.67 -4.24
CA LEU A 113 7.44 -18.34 -3.91
C LEU A 113 6.25 -17.86 -4.75
N ILE A 114 6.42 -16.83 -5.57
CA ILE A 114 5.34 -16.33 -6.43
C ILE A 114 4.92 -17.42 -7.41
N GLY A 115 3.64 -17.76 -7.43
CA GLY A 115 3.06 -18.79 -8.30
C GLY A 115 3.14 -20.21 -7.73
N THR A 116 3.43 -20.36 -6.43
CA THR A 116 3.54 -21.67 -5.77
C THR A 116 2.40 -21.97 -4.80
N ASP A 117 1.36 -21.13 -4.76
CA ASP A 117 0.27 -21.21 -3.78
C ASP A 117 0.78 -21.10 -2.33
N ALA A 118 1.79 -20.26 -2.12
CA ALA A 118 2.37 -20.03 -0.80
C ALA A 118 1.35 -19.40 0.16
N PHE A 119 1.63 -19.50 1.47
CA PHE A 119 0.75 -18.95 2.49
C PHE A 119 0.45 -17.45 2.25
N GLN A 120 -0.84 -17.13 2.18
CA GLN A 120 -1.33 -15.78 1.90
C GLN A 120 -0.83 -15.21 0.55
N GLU A 121 -0.58 -16.04 -0.44
CA GLU A 121 -0.38 -15.63 -1.83
C GLU A 121 -1.74 -15.48 -2.54
N CYS A 122 -1.80 -14.56 -3.50
CA CYS A 122 -2.82 -14.54 -4.54
C CYS A 122 -2.27 -13.83 -5.78
N ASP A 123 -2.91 -14.01 -6.93
CA ASP A 123 -2.67 -13.20 -8.12
C ASP A 123 -3.28 -11.80 -7.94
N ALA A 124 -2.64 -10.97 -7.13
CA ALA A 124 -3.08 -9.63 -6.82
C ALA A 124 -3.25 -8.77 -8.09
N VAL A 125 -2.33 -8.91 -9.05
CA VAL A 125 -2.39 -8.20 -10.33
C VAL A 125 -3.60 -8.65 -11.16
N GLY A 126 -3.82 -9.94 -11.27
CA GLY A 126 -4.98 -10.48 -12.01
C GLY A 126 -6.32 -10.08 -11.39
N ILE A 127 -6.42 -10.15 -10.05
CA ILE A 127 -7.63 -9.79 -9.32
C ILE A 127 -7.94 -8.29 -9.42
N THR A 128 -6.92 -7.44 -9.34
CA THR A 128 -7.11 -5.98 -9.32
C THR A 128 -7.09 -5.34 -10.71
N ARG A 129 -6.68 -6.06 -11.75
CA ARG A 129 -6.61 -5.54 -13.12
C ARG A 129 -7.90 -4.87 -13.61
N PRO A 130 -9.10 -5.44 -13.43
CA PRO A 130 -10.33 -4.84 -13.91
C PRO A 130 -10.81 -3.64 -13.09
N CYS A 131 -10.27 -3.44 -11.88
CA CYS A 131 -10.69 -2.38 -10.96
C CYS A 131 -9.59 -1.37 -10.63
N THR A 132 -8.53 -1.33 -11.41
CA THR A 132 -7.44 -0.38 -11.27
C THR A 132 -7.01 0.19 -12.62
N LYS A 133 -6.57 1.44 -12.64
CA LYS A 133 -6.03 2.08 -13.83
C LYS A 133 -4.72 1.41 -14.27
N HIS A 134 -3.91 1.02 -13.32
CA HIS A 134 -2.65 0.30 -13.54
C HIS A 134 -2.20 -0.44 -12.28
N ASN A 135 -1.42 -1.49 -12.46
CA ASN A 135 -0.77 -2.21 -11.37
C ASN A 135 0.60 -2.77 -11.80
N TRP A 136 1.47 -2.96 -10.83
CA TRP A 136 2.79 -3.54 -11.01
C TRP A 136 3.04 -4.64 -10.00
N LEU A 137 3.65 -5.72 -10.46
CA LEU A 137 4.30 -6.70 -9.60
C LEU A 137 5.80 -6.35 -9.53
N VAL A 138 6.19 -5.72 -8.41
CA VAL A 138 7.59 -5.34 -8.18
C VAL A 138 8.38 -6.59 -7.76
N LYS A 139 9.43 -6.93 -8.49
CA LYS A 139 10.28 -8.11 -8.23
C LYS A 139 11.69 -7.75 -7.80
N ASP A 140 12.18 -6.56 -8.18
CA ASP A 140 13.53 -6.06 -7.94
C ASP A 140 13.49 -4.61 -7.45
#